data_b545fd3b2def07f38ab7f0295a78a8e5
#
_entry.id   b545fd3b2def07f38ab7f0295a78a8e5
#
_cell.length_a   1.000
_cell.length_b   1.000
_cell.length_c   1.000
_cell.angle_alpha   90.00
_cell.angle_beta   90.00
_cell.angle_gamma   90.00
#
_symmetry.space_group_name_H-M   'P 1'
#
loop_
_entity.id
_entity.type
_entity.pdbx_description
1 polymer ?
#
loop_
_entity_poly.entity_id
_entity_poly.type
_entity_poly.pdbx_seq_one_letter_code
_entity_poly.pdbx_strand_id
1 'polypeptide(L)'
;DDSIAPISTAIGVLGMLGLTAYSGVYLQCQPKSGETVVVSAASGGVGQNAGQIAKIKGCRVVGIAGSSEKCRFVEDVLGFSACLNRRDEDFADQLAQACPDGIDIYFENVGGEVYETVLPLLNMRARISLCGMISQYGNEDGLSPQEVWQQQGAAFFERKQVQVHGLFVGNFVDEYQEQFLSEMGEWVKQGLIKYKEDVWQGIERTPEAFS
;
A
#
# COMPACT_ATOMS: atom_id res chain seq x y z
N ASP A 1 0.90 -13.84 21.15
CA ASP A 1 1.79 -14.97 21.49
C ASP A 1 3.22 -14.58 21.08
N ASP A 2 4.06 -14.33 22.08
CA ASP A 2 5.46 -13.87 21.91
C ASP A 2 6.34 -14.90 21.15
N SER A 3 5.81 -16.10 20.92
CA SER A 3 6.51 -17.12 20.11
C SER A 3 6.45 -16.86 18.60
N ILE A 4 5.57 -15.95 18.16
CA ILE A 4 5.39 -15.58 16.74
C ILE A 4 6.25 -14.37 16.40
N ALA A 5 6.14 -13.30 17.20
CA ALA A 5 6.85 -12.04 16.99
C ALA A 5 6.83 -11.17 18.26
N PRO A 6 7.71 -10.16 18.39
CA PRO A 6 7.70 -9.22 19.50
C PRO A 6 6.36 -8.52 19.68
N ILE A 7 6.02 -8.15 20.92
CA ILE A 7 4.73 -7.49 21.23
C ILE A 7 4.52 -6.18 20.46
N SER A 8 5.58 -5.47 20.06
CA SER A 8 5.53 -4.26 19.23
C SER A 8 4.78 -4.48 17.91
N THR A 9 4.83 -5.71 17.36
CA THR A 9 4.11 -6.05 16.12
C THR A 9 2.60 -5.92 16.23
N ALA A 10 2.03 -5.93 17.46
CA ALA A 10 0.60 -5.77 17.69
C ALA A 10 0.05 -4.37 17.30
N ILE A 11 0.92 -3.37 17.17
CA ILE A 11 0.54 -2.04 16.64
C ILE A 11 0.99 -1.85 15.18
N GLY A 12 1.75 -2.78 14.64
CA GLY A 12 2.34 -2.77 13.30
C GLY A 12 1.76 -3.86 12.40
N VAL A 13 2.64 -4.80 12.04
CA VAL A 13 2.37 -5.88 11.06
C VAL A 13 1.25 -6.83 11.49
N LEU A 14 1.11 -7.11 12.78
CA LEU A 14 0.04 -7.94 13.35
C LEU A 14 -1.09 -7.11 14.00
N GLY A 15 -1.13 -5.81 13.73
CA GLY A 15 -2.14 -4.88 14.21
C GLY A 15 -2.85 -4.15 13.08
N MET A 16 -3.24 -2.89 13.36
CA MET A 16 -4.04 -2.08 12.44
C MET A 16 -3.38 -1.93 11.06
N LEU A 17 -2.07 -1.72 11.01
CA LEU A 17 -1.37 -1.50 9.72
C LEU A 17 -1.40 -2.77 8.84
N GLY A 18 -1.17 -3.93 9.45
CA GLY A 18 -1.27 -5.21 8.76
C GLY A 18 -2.70 -5.54 8.33
N LEU A 19 -3.69 -5.35 9.21
CA LEU A 19 -5.11 -5.57 8.89
C LEU A 19 -5.59 -4.62 7.77
N THR A 20 -5.15 -3.37 7.77
CA THR A 20 -5.44 -2.41 6.70
C THR A 20 -4.92 -2.92 5.35
N ALA A 21 -3.67 -3.33 5.30
CA ALA A 21 -3.07 -3.90 4.10
C ALA A 21 -3.78 -5.18 3.63
N TYR A 22 -4.07 -6.09 4.56
CA TYR A 22 -4.78 -7.33 4.31
C TYR A 22 -6.17 -7.07 3.74
N SER A 23 -6.93 -6.18 4.37
CA SER A 23 -8.29 -5.84 3.94
C SER A 23 -8.31 -5.22 2.55
N GLY A 24 -7.43 -4.26 2.29
CA GLY A 24 -7.42 -3.54 1.01
C GLY A 24 -6.90 -4.39 -0.16
N VAL A 25 -5.80 -5.10 0.02
CA VAL A 25 -5.25 -5.93 -1.06
C VAL A 25 -5.99 -7.24 -1.19
N TYR A 26 -6.06 -8.01 -0.08
CA TYR A 26 -6.51 -9.39 -0.16
C TYR A 26 -8.04 -9.52 -0.24
N LEU A 27 -8.77 -8.78 0.62
CA LEU A 27 -10.23 -8.90 0.67
C LEU A 27 -10.91 -8.05 -0.41
N GLN A 28 -10.53 -6.78 -0.57
CA GLN A 28 -11.17 -5.89 -1.54
C GLN A 28 -10.68 -6.12 -2.97
N CYS A 29 -9.37 -6.06 -3.19
CA CYS A 29 -8.82 -6.15 -4.55
C CYS A 29 -8.67 -7.58 -5.08
N GLN A 30 -8.63 -8.59 -4.22
CA GLN A 30 -8.59 -10.02 -4.59
C GLN A 30 -7.53 -10.32 -5.67
N PRO A 31 -6.24 -10.12 -5.39
CA PRO A 31 -5.18 -10.24 -6.37
C PRO A 31 -5.08 -11.66 -6.94
N LYS A 32 -4.79 -11.75 -8.24
CA LYS A 32 -4.61 -13.01 -8.96
C LYS A 32 -3.15 -13.14 -9.39
N SER A 33 -2.64 -14.36 -9.40
CA SER A 33 -1.28 -14.63 -9.87
C SER A 33 -1.05 -14.09 -11.28
N GLY A 34 0.08 -13.42 -11.47
CA GLY A 34 0.46 -12.78 -12.72
C GLY A 34 -0.01 -11.34 -12.91
N GLU A 35 -0.89 -10.83 -12.05
CA GLU A 35 -1.30 -9.42 -12.09
C GLU A 35 -0.19 -8.48 -11.61
N THR A 36 -0.22 -7.24 -12.10
CA THR A 36 0.68 -6.17 -11.67
C THR A 36 -0.01 -5.32 -10.61
N VAL A 37 0.61 -5.24 -9.44
CA VAL A 37 0.16 -4.43 -8.29
C VAL A 37 1.13 -3.27 -8.07
N VAL A 38 0.61 -2.05 -8.06
CA VAL A 38 1.38 -0.85 -7.67
C VAL A 38 0.96 -0.42 -6.27
N VAL A 39 1.95 -0.07 -5.44
CA VAL A 39 1.73 0.39 -4.07
C VAL A 39 2.39 1.73 -3.86
N SER A 40 1.63 2.79 -3.58
CA SER A 40 2.19 4.08 -3.18
C SER A 40 2.58 4.08 -1.70
N ALA A 41 3.59 4.88 -1.31
CA ALA A 41 4.23 4.84 0.00
C ALA A 41 4.65 3.41 0.42
N ALA A 42 5.27 2.68 -0.51
CA ALA A 42 5.57 1.24 -0.39
C ALA A 42 6.47 0.87 0.79
N SER A 43 7.30 1.80 1.28
CA SER A 43 8.16 1.61 2.46
C SER A 43 7.46 1.93 3.79
N GLY A 44 6.24 2.46 3.74
CA GLY A 44 5.48 2.85 4.93
C GLY A 44 4.84 1.64 5.63
N GLY A 45 4.31 1.87 6.84
CA GLY A 45 3.78 0.80 7.69
C GLY A 45 2.68 -0.05 7.06
N VAL A 46 1.78 0.54 6.26
CA VAL A 46 0.75 -0.20 5.50
C VAL A 46 1.30 -0.70 4.17
N GLY A 47 1.99 0.17 3.41
CA GLY A 47 2.45 -0.15 2.06
C GLY A 47 3.40 -1.34 1.98
N GLN A 48 4.33 -1.46 2.95
CA GLN A 48 5.23 -2.62 3.01
C GLN A 48 4.48 -3.95 3.16
N ASN A 49 3.40 -3.97 3.94
CA ASN A 49 2.58 -5.16 4.10
C ASN A 49 1.73 -5.44 2.86
N ALA A 50 1.11 -4.41 2.29
CA ALA A 50 0.24 -4.53 1.11
C ALA A 50 0.96 -5.18 -0.08
N GLY A 51 2.16 -4.71 -0.40
CA GLY A 51 2.91 -5.29 -1.51
C GLY A 51 3.41 -6.71 -1.25
N GLN A 52 3.82 -7.04 -0.03
CA GLN A 52 4.23 -8.41 0.29
C GLN A 52 3.06 -9.39 0.26
N ILE A 53 1.86 -8.99 0.70
CA ILE A 53 0.65 -9.80 0.55
C ILE A 53 0.36 -10.06 -0.93
N ALA A 54 0.42 -9.03 -1.78
CA ALA A 54 0.26 -9.19 -3.23
C ALA A 54 1.31 -10.15 -3.83
N LYS A 55 2.55 -10.06 -3.38
CA LYS A 55 3.63 -10.96 -3.78
C LYS A 55 3.36 -12.42 -3.38
N ILE A 56 2.88 -12.66 -2.16
CA ILE A 56 2.47 -14.02 -1.69
C ILE A 56 1.37 -14.59 -2.59
N LYS A 57 0.50 -13.74 -3.16
CA LYS A 57 -0.53 -14.15 -4.12
C LYS A 57 -0.02 -14.32 -5.56
N GLY A 58 1.29 -14.19 -5.78
CA GLY A 58 1.92 -14.41 -7.07
C GLY A 58 1.87 -13.22 -8.03
N CYS A 59 1.65 -12.02 -7.53
CA CYS A 59 1.64 -10.80 -8.34
C CYS A 59 3.05 -10.26 -8.57
N ARG A 60 3.23 -9.55 -9.69
CA ARG A 60 4.32 -8.60 -9.88
C ARG A 60 4.02 -7.36 -9.04
N VAL A 61 4.95 -6.94 -8.18
CA VAL A 61 4.72 -5.80 -7.30
C VAL A 61 5.72 -4.68 -7.59
N VAL A 62 5.21 -3.49 -7.83
CA VAL A 62 5.99 -2.26 -8.05
C VAL A 62 5.67 -1.28 -6.93
N GLY A 63 6.70 -0.85 -6.21
CA GLY A 63 6.59 0.13 -5.15
C GLY A 63 6.84 1.56 -5.64
N ILE A 64 6.25 2.54 -4.96
CA ILE A 64 6.57 3.95 -5.11
C ILE A 64 6.95 4.49 -3.73
N ALA A 65 8.13 5.12 -3.62
CA ALA A 65 8.63 5.68 -2.37
C ALA A 65 9.18 7.10 -2.55
N GLY A 66 9.60 7.74 -1.47
CA GLY A 66 10.03 9.15 -1.48
C GLY A 66 11.55 9.35 -1.48
N SER A 67 12.35 8.28 -1.58
CA SER A 67 13.81 8.37 -1.71
C SER A 67 14.40 7.06 -2.24
N SER A 68 15.57 7.15 -2.86
CA SER A 68 16.29 5.98 -3.37
C SER A 68 16.70 4.99 -2.27
N GLU A 69 16.93 5.46 -1.04
CA GLU A 69 17.19 4.57 0.10
C GLU A 69 15.95 3.71 0.44
N LYS A 70 14.77 4.34 0.46
CA LYS A 70 13.51 3.65 0.69
C LYS A 70 13.20 2.67 -0.44
N CYS A 71 13.51 3.02 -1.68
CA CYS A 71 13.34 2.12 -2.82
C CYS A 71 14.23 0.89 -2.68
N ARG A 72 15.51 1.04 -2.34
CA ARG A 72 16.40 -0.10 -2.06
C ARG A 72 15.88 -1.02 -0.96
N PHE A 73 15.36 -0.45 0.13
CA PHE A 73 14.74 -1.27 1.18
C PHE A 73 13.55 -2.09 0.64
N VAL A 74 12.70 -1.48 -0.17
CA VAL A 74 11.52 -2.14 -0.76
C VAL A 74 11.93 -3.27 -1.73
N GLU A 75 12.98 -3.07 -2.51
CA GLU A 75 13.48 -4.08 -3.45
C GLU A 75 14.28 -5.17 -2.73
N ASP A 76 15.33 -4.79 -1.99
CA ASP A 76 16.31 -5.72 -1.44
C ASP A 76 15.78 -6.50 -0.24
N VAL A 77 14.96 -5.86 0.60
CA VAL A 77 14.45 -6.47 1.84
C VAL A 77 13.05 -7.04 1.66
N LEU A 78 12.11 -6.24 1.12
CA LEU A 78 10.72 -6.69 0.94
C LEU A 78 10.56 -7.54 -0.33
N GLY A 79 11.50 -7.42 -1.28
CA GLY A 79 11.56 -8.22 -2.49
C GLY A 79 10.50 -7.87 -3.51
N PHE A 80 10.14 -6.57 -3.64
CA PHE A 80 9.31 -6.10 -4.73
C PHE A 80 10.07 -6.19 -6.05
N SER A 81 9.35 -6.28 -7.14
CA SER A 81 9.95 -6.41 -8.49
C SER A 81 10.67 -5.15 -8.94
N ALA A 82 10.23 -4.00 -8.47
CA ALA A 82 10.85 -2.69 -8.63
C ALA A 82 10.31 -1.72 -7.58
N CYS A 83 11.07 -0.66 -7.28
CA CYS A 83 10.55 0.47 -6.51
C CYS A 83 11.10 1.79 -7.07
N LEU A 84 10.22 2.75 -7.27
CA LEU A 84 10.52 4.00 -7.95
C LEU A 84 10.50 5.17 -6.98
N ASN A 85 11.47 6.05 -7.10
CA ASN A 85 11.49 7.28 -6.32
C ASN A 85 10.62 8.34 -7.01
N ARG A 86 9.48 8.70 -6.41
CA ARG A 86 8.55 9.69 -6.96
C ARG A 86 9.12 11.10 -7.17
N ARG A 87 10.34 11.35 -6.69
CA ARG A 87 11.01 12.65 -6.81
C ARG A 87 11.97 12.71 -8.01
N ASP A 88 12.15 11.61 -8.71
CA ASP A 88 13.01 11.60 -9.90
C ASP A 88 12.27 12.27 -11.05
N GLU A 89 13.00 13.06 -11.85
CA GLU A 89 12.42 13.84 -12.95
C GLU A 89 11.74 12.96 -14.01
N ASP A 90 12.20 11.74 -14.18
CA ASP A 90 11.69 10.75 -15.13
C ASP A 90 10.78 9.67 -14.48
N PHE A 91 10.23 9.97 -13.30
CA PHE A 91 9.39 9.03 -12.53
C PHE A 91 8.25 8.42 -13.35
N ALA A 92 7.57 9.22 -14.20
CA ALA A 92 6.46 8.75 -15.01
C ALA A 92 6.93 7.72 -16.06
N ASP A 93 8.06 7.97 -16.70
CA ASP A 93 8.65 7.05 -17.70
C ASP A 93 9.14 5.76 -17.01
N GLN A 94 9.77 5.88 -15.86
CA GLN A 94 10.21 4.73 -15.05
C GLN A 94 9.02 3.86 -14.64
N LEU A 95 7.90 4.46 -14.22
CA LEU A 95 6.70 3.72 -13.83
C LEU A 95 6.09 2.97 -15.03
N ALA A 96 6.01 3.61 -16.19
CA ALA A 96 5.53 2.96 -17.41
C ALA A 96 6.43 1.78 -17.81
N GLN A 97 7.75 1.92 -17.71
CA GLN A 97 8.71 0.85 -17.97
C GLN A 97 8.62 -0.30 -16.96
N ALA A 98 8.37 0.01 -15.68
CA ALA A 98 8.19 -1.00 -14.63
C ALA A 98 6.87 -1.76 -14.74
N CYS A 99 5.87 -1.20 -15.43
CA CYS A 99 4.54 -1.78 -15.63
C CYS A 99 4.22 -1.93 -17.13
N PRO A 100 4.99 -2.73 -17.90
CA PRO A 100 4.85 -2.81 -19.38
C PRO A 100 3.48 -3.35 -19.82
N ASP A 101 2.85 -4.18 -19.00
CA ASP A 101 1.52 -4.76 -19.25
C ASP A 101 0.40 -3.97 -18.56
N GLY A 102 0.69 -2.77 -18.06
CA GLY A 102 -0.23 -1.95 -17.30
C GLY A 102 -0.37 -2.36 -15.83
N ILE A 103 -1.36 -1.79 -15.15
CA ILE A 103 -1.57 -1.94 -13.71
C ILE A 103 -2.97 -2.53 -13.46
N ASP A 104 -3.03 -3.67 -12.78
CA ASP A 104 -4.29 -4.35 -12.47
C ASP A 104 -4.84 -3.96 -11.10
N ILE A 105 -3.95 -3.67 -10.15
CA ILE A 105 -4.31 -3.24 -8.80
C ILE A 105 -3.45 -2.05 -8.39
N TYR A 106 -4.10 -1.03 -7.85
CA TYR A 106 -3.42 0.11 -7.23
C TYR A 106 -3.82 0.24 -5.76
N PHE A 107 -2.83 0.17 -4.89
CA PHE A 107 -3.01 0.42 -3.46
C PHE A 107 -2.56 1.85 -3.15
N GLU A 108 -3.52 2.73 -2.91
CA GLU A 108 -3.31 4.17 -2.83
C GLU A 108 -3.18 4.67 -1.40
N ASN A 109 -2.07 5.38 -1.11
CA ASN A 109 -1.79 6.01 0.18
C ASN A 109 -1.46 7.50 0.07
N VAL A 110 -1.18 8.04 -1.13
CA VAL A 110 -0.50 9.34 -1.31
C VAL A 110 -1.38 10.40 -1.95
N GLY A 111 -2.03 10.09 -3.07
CA GLY A 111 -2.78 11.06 -3.87
C GLY A 111 -1.90 11.98 -4.71
N GLY A 112 -2.51 13.06 -5.26
CA GLY A 112 -1.83 14.09 -6.02
C GLY A 112 -1.08 13.57 -7.24
N GLU A 113 0.12 14.07 -7.48
CA GLU A 113 0.96 13.75 -8.64
C GLU A 113 1.22 12.25 -8.82
N VAL A 114 1.39 11.51 -7.70
CA VAL A 114 1.59 10.04 -7.76
C VAL A 114 0.37 9.37 -8.35
N TYR A 115 -0.82 9.75 -7.89
CA TYR A 115 -2.09 9.26 -8.41
C TYR A 115 -2.27 9.60 -9.89
N GLU A 116 -2.01 10.84 -10.28
CA GLU A 116 -2.13 11.31 -11.67
C GLU A 116 -1.20 10.54 -12.62
N THR A 117 -0.01 10.16 -12.14
CA THR A 117 0.96 9.37 -12.90
C THR A 117 0.52 7.91 -13.05
N VAL A 118 -0.12 7.33 -12.04
CA VAL A 118 -0.60 5.93 -12.06
C VAL A 118 -1.82 5.75 -12.95
N LEU A 119 -2.75 6.71 -12.94
CA LEU A 119 -4.04 6.62 -13.63
C LEU A 119 -3.96 6.14 -15.09
N PRO A 120 -3.12 6.75 -15.96
CA PRO A 120 -3.06 6.38 -17.38
C PRO A 120 -2.68 4.91 -17.62
N LEU A 121 -1.93 4.32 -16.68
CA LEU A 121 -1.38 2.97 -16.77
C LEU A 121 -2.34 1.89 -16.26
N LEU A 122 -3.47 2.26 -15.65
CA LEU A 122 -4.46 1.27 -15.18
C LEU A 122 -5.06 0.47 -16.34
N ASN A 123 -5.16 -0.82 -16.16
CA ASN A 123 -5.80 -1.73 -17.08
C ASN A 123 -7.34 -1.59 -17.05
N MET A 124 -8.00 -2.16 -18.06
CA MET A 124 -9.44 -2.36 -18.02
C MET A 124 -9.82 -3.22 -16.82
N ARG A 125 -10.82 -2.78 -16.05
CA ARG A 125 -11.30 -3.45 -14.82
C ARG A 125 -10.26 -3.51 -13.71
N ALA A 126 -9.29 -2.60 -13.71
CA ALA A 126 -8.37 -2.46 -12.59
C ALA A 126 -9.13 -2.21 -11.29
N ARG A 127 -8.52 -2.55 -10.18
CA ARG A 127 -9.07 -2.36 -8.83
C ARG A 127 -8.16 -1.44 -8.04
N ILE A 128 -8.78 -0.49 -7.34
CA ILE A 128 -8.05 0.45 -6.50
C ILE A 128 -8.56 0.31 -5.07
N SER A 129 -7.64 0.10 -4.13
CA SER A 129 -7.91 0.24 -2.71
C SER A 129 -7.45 1.62 -2.25
N LEU A 130 -8.39 2.48 -1.92
CA LEU A 130 -8.14 3.84 -1.46
C LEU A 130 -7.95 3.83 0.06
N CYS A 131 -6.71 3.63 0.49
CA CYS A 131 -6.30 3.58 1.90
C CYS A 131 -6.11 4.98 2.48
N GLY A 132 -5.51 5.89 1.72
CA GLY A 132 -5.26 7.25 2.15
C GLY A 132 -4.79 8.14 1.01
N MET A 133 -4.74 9.42 1.28
CA MET A 133 -4.25 10.46 0.35
C MET A 133 -3.45 11.49 1.14
N ILE A 134 -2.33 11.05 1.73
CA ILE A 134 -1.59 11.86 2.71
C ILE A 134 -1.14 13.23 2.16
N SER A 135 -0.90 13.33 0.85
CA SER A 135 -0.55 14.60 0.20
C SER A 135 -1.70 15.61 0.17
N GLN A 136 -2.93 15.17 0.44
CA GLN A 136 -4.15 15.98 0.35
C GLN A 136 -4.75 16.33 1.73
N TYR A 137 -4.23 15.79 2.83
CA TYR A 137 -4.82 15.97 4.16
C TYR A 137 -4.75 17.41 4.72
N GLY A 138 -4.02 18.31 4.10
CA GLY A 138 -3.93 19.72 4.47
C GLY A 138 -4.62 20.68 3.50
N ASN A 139 -5.39 20.20 2.54
CA ASN A 139 -6.07 21.06 1.57
C ASN A 139 -7.22 21.82 2.22
N GLU A 140 -7.24 23.16 2.04
CA GLU A 140 -8.23 24.08 2.61
C GLU A 140 -9.56 24.07 1.85
N ASP A 141 -9.68 23.35 0.74
CA ASP A 141 -10.86 23.37 -0.15
C ASP A 141 -12.09 22.66 0.42
N GLY A 142 -12.03 22.13 1.62
CA GLY A 142 -13.15 21.52 2.34
C GLY A 142 -13.65 20.20 1.76
N LEU A 143 -13.08 19.73 0.66
CA LEU A 143 -13.39 18.43 0.07
C LEU A 143 -12.61 17.31 0.79
N SER A 144 -13.29 16.21 1.04
CA SER A 144 -12.58 15.00 1.51
C SER A 144 -11.63 14.49 0.43
N PRO A 145 -10.51 13.85 0.79
CA PRO A 145 -9.63 13.23 -0.20
C PRO A 145 -10.36 12.33 -1.19
N GLN A 146 -11.39 11.63 -0.75
CA GLN A 146 -12.20 10.75 -1.58
C GLN A 146 -13.03 11.51 -2.60
N GLU A 147 -13.58 12.68 -2.25
CA GLU A 147 -14.35 13.53 -3.18
C GLU A 147 -13.44 14.14 -4.24
N VAL A 148 -12.26 14.66 -3.84
CA VAL A 148 -11.25 15.14 -4.80
C VAL A 148 -10.89 14.06 -5.80
N TRP A 149 -10.65 12.87 -5.31
CA TRP A 149 -10.24 11.74 -6.09
C TRP A 149 -11.33 11.26 -7.07
N GLN A 150 -12.57 11.19 -6.62
CA GLN A 150 -13.71 10.86 -7.48
C GLN A 150 -13.93 11.90 -8.58
N GLN A 151 -13.81 13.18 -8.28
CA GLN A 151 -13.96 14.24 -9.27
C GLN A 151 -12.88 14.18 -10.37
N GLN A 152 -11.64 13.92 -10.00
CA GLN A 152 -10.51 13.85 -10.94
C GLN A 152 -10.53 12.60 -11.83
N GLY A 153 -11.07 11.51 -11.33
CA GLY A 153 -11.00 10.20 -11.99
C GLY A 153 -12.29 9.63 -12.57
N ALA A 154 -13.45 10.21 -12.26
CA ALA A 154 -14.75 9.59 -12.54
C ALA A 154 -14.95 9.13 -14.00
N ALA A 155 -14.72 10.02 -14.96
CA ALA A 155 -14.87 9.68 -16.38
C ALA A 155 -13.86 8.62 -16.86
N PHE A 156 -12.68 8.61 -16.28
CA PHE A 156 -11.65 7.62 -16.56
C PHE A 156 -12.04 6.25 -16.01
N PHE A 157 -12.53 6.21 -14.77
CA PHE A 157 -12.97 4.97 -14.13
C PHE A 157 -14.14 4.34 -14.85
N GLU A 158 -15.13 5.14 -15.25
CA GLU A 158 -16.25 4.66 -16.03
C GLU A 158 -15.79 4.05 -17.36
N ARG A 159 -14.97 4.77 -18.11
CA ARG A 159 -14.46 4.30 -19.41
C ARG A 159 -13.65 3.01 -19.29
N LYS A 160 -12.81 2.88 -18.27
CA LYS A 160 -11.97 1.68 -18.04
C LYS A 160 -12.63 0.65 -17.11
N GLN A 161 -13.85 0.90 -16.64
CA GLN A 161 -14.56 0.01 -15.70
C GLN A 161 -13.74 -0.26 -14.43
N VAL A 162 -13.01 0.74 -13.94
CA VAL A 162 -12.17 0.61 -12.74
C VAL A 162 -13.07 0.50 -11.51
N GLN A 163 -12.77 -0.44 -10.64
CA GLN A 163 -13.43 -0.61 -9.34
C GLN A 163 -12.64 0.12 -8.27
N VAL A 164 -13.29 1.05 -7.58
CA VAL A 164 -12.68 1.81 -6.50
C VAL A 164 -13.29 1.42 -5.18
N HIS A 165 -12.45 0.96 -4.27
CA HIS A 165 -12.82 0.54 -2.93
C HIS A 165 -12.29 1.54 -1.91
N GLY A 166 -13.17 2.26 -1.22
CA GLY A 166 -12.80 3.01 -0.01
C GLY A 166 -12.39 2.03 1.10
N LEU A 167 -11.26 2.27 1.73
CA LEU A 167 -10.74 1.40 2.77
C LEU A 167 -10.82 2.09 4.13
N PHE A 168 -11.70 1.57 5.00
CA PHE A 168 -11.72 1.90 6.41
C PHE A 168 -11.59 0.60 7.20
N VAL A 169 -10.47 0.41 7.86
CA VAL A 169 -10.09 -0.85 8.52
C VAL A 169 -11.10 -1.30 9.56
N GLY A 170 -11.77 -0.37 10.25
CA GLY A 170 -12.80 -0.68 11.24
C GLY A 170 -13.94 -1.57 10.72
N ASN A 171 -14.24 -1.50 9.41
CA ASN A 171 -15.28 -2.34 8.79
C ASN A 171 -14.91 -3.83 8.70
N PHE A 172 -13.65 -4.17 8.93
CA PHE A 172 -13.12 -5.53 8.76
C PHE A 172 -12.74 -6.20 10.08
N VAL A 173 -12.72 -5.46 11.19
CA VAL A 173 -12.25 -5.96 12.49
C VAL A 173 -13.11 -7.14 12.95
N ASP A 174 -14.41 -6.95 13.04
CA ASP A 174 -15.32 -7.94 13.64
C ASP A 174 -15.38 -9.25 12.84
N GLU A 175 -15.25 -9.18 11.52
CA GLU A 175 -15.40 -10.33 10.64
C GLU A 175 -14.08 -11.03 10.31
N TYR A 176 -12.98 -10.26 10.16
CA TYR A 176 -11.74 -10.77 9.56
C TYR A 176 -10.53 -10.77 10.49
N GLN A 177 -10.61 -10.23 11.71
CA GLN A 177 -9.45 -10.11 12.59
C GLN A 177 -8.83 -11.47 12.94
N GLU A 178 -9.65 -12.48 13.22
CA GLU A 178 -9.14 -13.82 13.57
C GLU A 178 -8.45 -14.48 12.37
N GLN A 179 -9.06 -14.40 11.18
CA GLN A 179 -8.47 -14.94 9.96
C GLN A 179 -7.16 -14.20 9.63
N PHE A 180 -7.17 -12.89 9.71
CA PHE A 180 -5.98 -12.05 9.50
C PHE A 180 -4.85 -12.45 10.45
N LEU A 181 -5.11 -12.55 11.74
CA LEU A 181 -4.07 -12.90 12.72
C LEU A 181 -3.51 -14.30 12.47
N SER A 182 -4.35 -15.25 12.08
CA SER A 182 -3.93 -16.60 11.73
C SER A 182 -3.03 -16.62 10.49
N GLU A 183 -3.48 -16.03 9.37
CA GLU A 183 -2.74 -16.06 8.11
C GLU A 183 -1.48 -15.18 8.17
N MET A 184 -1.62 -13.95 8.66
CA MET A 184 -0.51 -13.01 8.73
C MET A 184 0.55 -13.45 9.74
N GLY A 185 0.12 -14.02 10.88
CA GLY A 185 1.02 -14.60 11.87
C GLY A 185 1.85 -15.76 11.29
N GLU A 186 1.24 -16.61 10.49
CA GLU A 186 1.95 -17.69 9.81
C GLU A 186 2.93 -17.14 8.75
N TRP A 187 2.56 -16.15 7.96
CA TRP A 187 3.47 -15.53 6.99
C TRP A 187 4.64 -14.82 7.64
N VAL A 188 4.44 -14.16 8.78
CA VAL A 188 5.53 -13.56 9.58
C VAL A 188 6.45 -14.64 10.12
N LYS A 189 5.91 -15.70 10.70
CA LYS A 189 6.68 -16.84 11.25
C LYS A 189 7.52 -17.55 10.17
N GLN A 190 6.99 -17.67 8.95
CA GLN A 190 7.70 -18.25 7.81
C GLN A 190 8.72 -17.28 7.17
N GLY A 191 8.77 -16.01 7.60
CA GLY A 191 9.61 -14.97 6.99
C GLY A 191 9.16 -14.52 5.60
N LEU A 192 7.91 -14.84 5.22
CA LEU A 192 7.30 -14.38 3.97
C LEU A 192 6.91 -12.91 4.05
N ILE A 193 6.53 -12.44 5.23
CA ILE A 193 6.32 -11.03 5.55
C ILE A 193 7.48 -10.55 6.42
N LYS A 194 8.18 -9.56 5.92
CA LYS A 194 9.24 -8.83 6.62
C LYS A 194 8.70 -7.45 6.99
N TYR A 195 9.15 -6.93 8.13
CA TYR A 195 8.74 -5.61 8.60
C TYR A 195 9.92 -4.87 9.22
N LYS A 196 9.86 -3.57 9.20
CA LYS A 196 10.82 -2.70 9.88
C LYS A 196 10.08 -1.85 10.88
N GLU A 197 10.56 -1.83 12.12
CA GLU A 197 10.07 -0.98 13.20
C GLU A 197 11.13 0.05 13.56
N ASP A 198 10.71 1.28 13.82
CA ASP A 198 11.54 2.33 14.40
C ASP A 198 11.19 2.42 15.89
N VAL A 199 12.04 1.84 16.72
CA VAL A 199 11.78 1.67 18.17
C VAL A 199 12.49 2.74 18.96
N TRP A 200 11.72 3.59 19.61
CA TRP A 200 12.21 4.65 20.51
C TRP A 200 11.97 4.27 21.98
N GLN A 201 12.93 4.59 22.84
CA GLN A 201 12.83 4.30 24.26
C GLN A 201 12.31 5.52 25.02
N GLY A 202 11.21 5.32 25.77
CA GLY A 202 10.58 6.35 26.60
C GLY A 202 9.47 7.12 25.87
N ILE A 203 8.32 7.26 26.54
CA ILE A 203 7.15 7.93 25.98
C ILE A 203 7.39 9.44 25.77
N GLU A 204 8.30 10.02 26.52
CA GLU A 204 8.72 11.42 26.41
C GLU A 204 9.35 11.75 25.05
N ARG A 205 9.84 10.74 24.32
CA ARG A 205 10.45 10.89 23.00
C ARG A 205 9.44 10.77 21.84
N THR A 206 8.17 10.60 22.15
CA THR A 206 7.11 10.49 21.13
C THR A 206 7.10 11.67 20.13
N PRO A 207 7.27 12.96 20.56
CA PRO A 207 7.32 14.06 19.61
C PRO A 207 8.50 13.98 18.63
N GLU A 208 9.68 13.50 19.09
CA GLU A 208 10.85 13.30 18.24
C GLU A 208 10.67 12.14 17.26
N ALA A 209 10.01 11.06 17.71
CA ALA A 209 9.72 9.90 16.88
C ALA A 209 8.72 10.21 15.75
N PHE A 210 7.91 11.28 15.91
CA PHE A 210 6.91 11.72 14.95
C PHE A 210 7.42 12.78 13.96
N SER A 211 8.61 13.33 14.16
CA SER A 211 9.22 14.37 13.32
C SER A 211 10.15 13.76 12.27
#